data_fe1df323aff1c6270a71fb349a8c2e70
#
_entry.id   fe1df323aff1c6270a71fb349a8c2e70
#
_cell.length_a   1.000
_cell.length_b   1.000
_cell.length_c   1.000
_cell.angle_alpha   90.00
_cell.angle_beta   90.00
_cell.angle_gamma   90.00
#
_symmetry.space_group_name_H-M   'P 1'
#
loop_
_entity.id
_entity.type
_entity.pdbx_description
1 polymer ?
#
loop_
_entity_poly.entity_id
_entity_poly.type
_entity_poly.pdbx_seq_one_letter_code
_entity_poly.pdbx_strand_id
1 'polypeptide(L)'
;MITALTTLPVLVYDGDCAFCSTSVRWLRSRFPASFAAVPYQRTDLASLGLTERECHDRVQWIGDVAAPATTRESGARAVGALLRRGGIDRGGVLGALCRVAGALTAVAPTSWAAEGVYLLVAANRDRLPGGTPTCGR
;
A
#
# COMPACT_ATOMS: atom_id res chain seq x y z
N MET A 1 -11.65 -9.46 10.54
CA MET A 1 -12.48 -9.21 9.38
C MET A 1 -12.54 -7.76 9.03
N ILE A 2 -12.35 -7.48 7.77
CA ILE A 2 -12.26 -6.12 7.26
C ILE A 2 -13.55 -5.64 6.62
N THR A 3 -14.60 -6.42 6.72
CA THR A 3 -15.79 -6.18 5.93
C THR A 3 -16.62 -5.04 6.45
N ALA A 4 -17.87 -5.30 6.72
CA ALA A 4 -18.89 -4.31 7.03
C ALA A 4 -18.55 -3.34 8.17
N LEU A 5 -17.55 -3.63 8.98
CA LEU A 5 -17.22 -2.81 10.14
C LEU A 5 -16.24 -1.68 9.85
N THR A 6 -15.64 -1.66 8.66
CA THR A 6 -14.74 -0.58 8.31
C THR A 6 -15.21 0.18 7.08
N THR A 7 -15.16 1.49 7.17
CA THR A 7 -15.38 2.40 6.04
C THR A 7 -14.07 2.94 5.49
N LEU A 8 -12.95 2.59 6.13
CA LEU A 8 -11.65 3.06 5.70
C LEU A 8 -11.14 2.25 4.50
N PRO A 9 -10.33 2.87 3.65
CA PRO A 9 -9.55 2.13 2.67
C PRO A 9 -8.65 1.11 3.36
N VAL A 10 -8.28 0.05 2.65
CA VAL A 10 -7.49 -1.05 3.21
C VAL A 10 -6.20 -1.21 2.40
N LEU A 11 -5.09 -1.30 3.10
CA LEU A 11 -3.79 -1.65 2.53
C LEU A 11 -3.50 -3.12 2.88
N VAL A 12 -3.32 -3.95 1.86
CA VAL A 12 -3.02 -5.36 2.03
C VAL A 12 -1.52 -5.57 1.74
N TYR A 13 -0.82 -6.12 2.71
CA TYR A 13 0.65 -6.25 2.64
C TYR A 13 1.11 -7.66 3.03
N ASP A 14 2.38 -7.96 2.79
CA ASP A 14 2.99 -9.24 3.16
C ASP A 14 3.40 -9.19 4.64
N GLY A 15 2.60 -9.84 5.49
CA GLY A 15 2.83 -9.86 6.93
C GLY A 15 4.05 -10.67 7.37
N ASP A 16 4.55 -11.57 6.53
CA ASP A 16 5.74 -12.36 6.83
C ASP A 16 7.04 -11.64 6.47
N CYS A 17 6.96 -10.54 5.74
CA CYS A 17 8.12 -9.74 5.38
C CYS A 17 8.34 -8.65 6.42
N ALA A 18 9.47 -8.68 7.13
CA ALA A 18 9.77 -7.70 8.16
C ALA A 18 9.91 -6.29 7.58
N PHE A 19 10.46 -6.15 6.39
CA PHE A 19 10.56 -4.85 5.71
C PHE A 19 9.16 -4.28 5.43
N CYS A 20 8.26 -5.08 4.90
CA CYS A 20 6.89 -4.67 4.61
C CYS A 20 6.16 -4.27 5.89
N SER A 21 6.27 -5.08 6.94
CA SER A 21 5.61 -4.82 8.22
C SER A 21 6.14 -3.55 8.88
N THR A 22 7.44 -3.32 8.82
CA THR A 22 8.07 -2.11 9.36
C THR A 22 7.61 -0.86 8.58
N SER A 23 7.57 -0.96 7.26
CA SER A 23 7.12 0.14 6.40
C SER A 23 5.67 0.50 6.67
N VAL A 24 4.81 -0.51 6.81
CA VAL A 24 3.39 -0.29 7.10
C VAL A 24 3.20 0.35 8.47
N ARG A 25 3.94 -0.10 9.49
CA ARG A 25 3.87 0.53 10.82
C ARG A 25 4.26 1.99 10.77
N TRP A 26 5.32 2.31 10.02
CA TRP A 26 5.75 3.69 9.86
C TRP A 26 4.66 4.53 9.20
N LEU A 27 4.07 4.03 8.12
CA LEU A 27 2.99 4.74 7.42
C LEU A 27 1.79 4.94 8.32
N ARG A 28 1.40 3.95 9.12
CA ARG A 28 0.29 4.09 10.05
C ARG A 28 0.57 5.10 11.15
N SER A 29 1.83 5.24 11.56
CA SER A 29 2.19 6.25 12.55
C SER A 29 2.07 7.67 11.99
N ARG A 30 2.21 7.83 10.68
CA ARG A 30 2.08 9.14 10.00
C ARG A 30 0.63 9.45 9.63
N PHE A 31 -0.17 8.44 9.32
CA PHE A 31 -1.55 8.60 8.86
C PHE A 31 -2.48 7.68 9.66
N PRO A 32 -2.61 7.87 10.99
CA PRO A 32 -3.25 6.89 11.85
C PRO A 32 -4.75 6.68 11.59
N ALA A 33 -5.43 7.65 10.99
CA ALA A 33 -6.87 7.57 10.74
C ALA A 33 -7.23 7.43 9.26
N SER A 34 -6.23 7.27 8.38
CA SER A 34 -6.46 7.34 6.94
C SER A 34 -6.75 5.99 6.30
N PHE A 35 -6.28 4.90 6.89
CA PHE A 35 -6.47 3.58 6.30
C PHE A 35 -6.31 2.48 7.34
N ALA A 36 -6.86 1.30 7.02
CA ALA A 36 -6.60 0.07 7.76
C ALA A 36 -5.53 -0.74 7.02
N ALA A 37 -4.67 -1.43 7.75
CA ALA A 37 -3.64 -2.29 7.17
C ALA A 37 -3.85 -3.72 7.63
N VAL A 38 -3.85 -4.65 6.68
CA VAL A 38 -4.06 -6.07 6.98
C VAL A 38 -3.02 -6.91 6.26
N PRO A 39 -2.42 -7.92 6.91
CA PRO A 39 -1.55 -8.86 6.22
C PRO A 39 -2.37 -9.80 5.35
N TYR A 40 -1.87 -10.12 4.17
CA TYR A 40 -2.64 -10.97 3.24
C TYR A 40 -2.83 -12.38 3.80
N GLN A 41 -1.93 -12.83 4.66
CA GLN A 41 -2.00 -14.15 5.28
C GLN A 41 -3.22 -14.31 6.21
N ARG A 42 -3.81 -13.21 6.64
CA ARG A 42 -4.96 -13.21 7.57
C ARG A 42 -6.19 -12.56 6.96
N THR A 43 -6.23 -12.46 5.65
CA THR A 43 -7.29 -11.74 4.94
C THR A 43 -8.01 -12.70 4.00
N ASP A 44 -9.32 -12.54 3.88
CA ASP A 44 -10.08 -13.24 2.86
C ASP A 44 -9.86 -12.55 1.52
N LEU A 45 -8.84 -13.01 0.79
CA LEU A 45 -8.43 -12.40 -0.47
C LEU A 45 -9.49 -12.55 -1.55
N ALA A 46 -10.24 -13.65 -1.53
CA ALA A 46 -11.26 -13.89 -2.53
C ALA A 46 -12.34 -12.80 -2.49
N SER A 47 -12.71 -12.33 -1.30
CA SER A 47 -13.70 -11.27 -1.16
C SER A 47 -13.23 -9.94 -1.73
N LEU A 48 -11.91 -9.75 -1.85
CA LEU A 48 -11.30 -8.54 -2.41
C LEU A 48 -10.87 -8.72 -3.86
N GLY A 49 -11.05 -9.91 -4.42
CA GLY A 49 -10.62 -10.20 -5.80
C GLY A 49 -9.11 -10.28 -5.95
N LEU A 50 -8.41 -10.64 -4.89
CA LEU A 50 -6.94 -10.72 -4.87
C LEU A 50 -6.48 -12.17 -4.78
N THR A 51 -5.24 -12.42 -5.24
CA THR A 51 -4.55 -13.70 -5.04
C THR A 51 -3.37 -13.50 -4.10
N GLU A 52 -2.92 -14.60 -3.50
CA GLU A 52 -1.73 -14.56 -2.64
C GLU A 52 -0.50 -14.08 -3.41
N ARG A 53 -0.37 -14.49 -4.66
CA ARG A 53 0.74 -14.11 -5.52
C ARG A 53 0.80 -12.61 -5.73
N GLU A 54 -0.33 -12.01 -6.03
CA GLU A 54 -0.42 -10.56 -6.21
C GLU A 54 0.01 -9.82 -4.94
N CYS A 55 -0.46 -10.28 -3.79
CA CYS A 55 -0.15 -9.65 -2.52
C CYS A 55 1.30 -9.88 -2.08
N HIS A 56 1.89 -11.01 -2.44
CA HIS A 56 3.30 -11.27 -2.15
C HIS A 56 4.20 -10.39 -3.01
N ASP A 57 3.87 -10.25 -4.28
CA ASP A 57 4.70 -9.51 -5.23
C ASP A 57 4.58 -7.99 -5.05
N ARG A 58 3.39 -7.50 -4.68
CA ARG A 58 3.12 -6.06 -4.56
C ARG A 58 2.13 -5.79 -3.45
N VAL A 59 2.31 -4.65 -2.77
CA VAL A 59 1.31 -4.14 -1.83
C VAL A 59 0.05 -3.76 -2.62
N GLN A 60 -1.12 -3.99 -2.03
CA GLN A 60 -2.42 -3.73 -2.65
C GLN A 60 -3.18 -2.69 -1.84
N TRP A 61 -3.83 -1.77 -2.53
CA TRP A 61 -4.67 -0.74 -1.93
C TRP A 61 -6.10 -0.92 -2.44
N ILE A 62 -7.03 -0.99 -1.51
CA ILE A 62 -8.47 -1.07 -1.81
C ILE A 62 -9.10 0.20 -1.26
N GLY A 63 -9.48 1.10 -2.14
CA GLY A 63 -10.06 2.37 -1.73
C GLY A 63 -11.46 2.25 -1.14
N ASP A 64 -12.24 1.30 -1.63
CA ASP A 64 -13.58 1.02 -1.14
C ASP A 64 -13.80 -0.49 -1.08
N VAL A 65 -13.96 -1.01 0.11
CA VAL A 65 -14.15 -2.46 0.32
C VAL A 65 -15.46 -2.96 -0.30
N ALA A 66 -16.46 -2.09 -0.43
CA ALA A 66 -17.72 -2.45 -1.09
C ALA A 66 -17.57 -2.58 -2.61
N ALA A 67 -16.57 -1.95 -3.21
CA ALA A 67 -16.31 -2.01 -4.64
C ALA A 67 -14.82 -2.21 -4.91
N PRO A 68 -14.22 -3.33 -4.46
CA PRO A 68 -12.76 -3.48 -4.49
C PRO A 68 -12.17 -3.47 -5.89
N ALA A 69 -12.86 -4.04 -6.87
CA ALA A 69 -12.33 -4.12 -8.23
C ALA A 69 -12.18 -2.77 -8.92
N THR A 70 -13.01 -1.79 -8.54
CA THR A 70 -13.00 -0.46 -9.15
C THR A 70 -12.08 0.52 -8.46
N THR A 71 -11.65 0.21 -7.24
CA THR A 71 -10.84 1.13 -6.41
C THR A 71 -9.47 0.55 -6.06
N ARG A 72 -9.11 -0.54 -6.69
CA ARG A 72 -7.87 -1.26 -6.40
C ARG A 72 -6.68 -0.65 -7.11
N GLU A 73 -5.59 -0.46 -6.35
CA GLU A 73 -4.30 -0.05 -6.86
C GLU A 73 -3.22 -0.99 -6.31
N SER A 74 -2.11 -1.12 -7.01
CA SER A 74 -1.01 -1.99 -6.57
C SER A 74 0.34 -1.32 -6.78
N GLY A 75 1.35 -1.77 -6.04
CA GLY A 75 2.72 -1.29 -6.16
C GLY A 75 2.85 0.19 -5.85
N ALA A 76 3.54 0.92 -6.71
CA ALA A 76 3.77 2.35 -6.53
C ALA A 76 2.47 3.14 -6.49
N ARG A 77 1.48 2.73 -7.29
CA ARG A 77 0.16 3.39 -7.30
C ARG A 77 -0.59 3.18 -6.00
N ALA A 78 -0.40 2.03 -5.35
CA ALA A 78 -1.00 1.78 -4.04
C ALA A 78 -0.43 2.74 -2.99
N VAL A 79 0.90 2.91 -2.98
CA VAL A 79 1.55 3.88 -2.11
C VAL A 79 1.09 5.29 -2.42
N GLY A 80 0.95 5.62 -3.71
CA GLY A 80 0.45 6.92 -4.15
C GLY A 80 -0.98 7.18 -3.68
N ALA A 81 -1.86 6.19 -3.78
CA ALA A 81 -3.23 6.32 -3.31
C ALA A 81 -3.28 6.57 -1.79
N LEU A 82 -2.43 5.87 -1.05
CA LEU A 82 -2.30 6.08 0.39
C LEU A 82 -1.84 7.50 0.70
N LEU A 83 -0.85 8.00 -0.02
CA LEU A 83 -0.33 9.35 0.18
C LEU A 83 -1.39 10.40 -0.13
N ARG A 84 -2.19 10.21 -1.17
CA ARG A 84 -3.28 11.13 -1.49
C ARG A 84 -4.32 11.15 -0.38
N ARG A 85 -4.72 9.98 0.10
CA ARG A 85 -5.70 9.88 1.18
C ARG A 85 -5.16 10.48 2.46
N GLY A 86 -3.94 10.12 2.85
CA GLY A 86 -3.29 10.64 4.04
C GLY A 86 -3.05 12.14 3.95
N GLY A 87 -2.70 12.63 2.77
CA GLY A 87 -2.50 14.04 2.53
C GLY A 87 -3.78 14.87 2.69
N ILE A 88 -4.90 14.33 2.22
CA ILE A 88 -6.21 14.97 2.40
C ILE A 88 -6.55 15.05 3.89
N ASP A 89 -6.38 13.96 4.61
CA ASP A 89 -6.72 13.90 6.04
C ASP A 89 -5.79 14.74 6.89
N ARG A 90 -4.51 14.79 6.52
CA ARG A 90 -3.52 15.55 7.28
C ARG A 90 -3.64 17.06 7.09
N GLY A 91 -3.89 17.49 5.86
CA GLY A 91 -4.02 18.93 5.53
C GLY A 91 -2.69 19.67 5.59
N GLY A 92 -2.75 20.98 5.39
CA GLY A 92 -1.58 21.86 5.43
C GLY A 92 -0.60 21.66 4.30
N VAL A 93 0.59 22.24 4.43
CA VAL A 93 1.65 22.14 3.41
C VAL A 93 2.13 20.70 3.23
N LEU A 94 2.34 19.99 4.33
CA LEU A 94 2.80 18.62 4.28
C LEU A 94 1.76 17.71 3.64
N GLY A 95 0.48 17.93 3.94
CA GLY A 95 -0.61 17.22 3.30
C GLY A 95 -0.66 17.48 1.79
N ALA A 96 -0.47 18.74 1.39
CA ALA A 96 -0.42 19.11 -0.02
C ALA A 96 0.74 18.42 -0.75
N LEU A 97 1.92 18.36 -0.13
CA LEU A 97 3.07 17.66 -0.69
C LEU A 97 2.80 16.17 -0.86
N CYS A 98 2.16 15.55 0.12
CA CYS A 98 1.78 14.14 0.03
C CYS A 98 0.80 13.90 -1.12
N ARG A 99 -0.18 14.78 -1.29
CA ARG A 99 -1.15 14.67 -2.38
C ARG A 99 -0.49 14.78 -3.75
N VAL A 100 0.43 15.73 -3.90
CA VAL A 100 1.17 15.89 -5.15
C VAL A 100 2.04 14.67 -5.43
N ALA A 101 2.78 14.20 -4.43
CA ALA A 101 3.60 13.00 -4.58
C ALA A 101 2.76 11.80 -4.99
N GLY A 102 1.60 11.62 -4.36
CA GLY A 102 0.68 10.55 -4.70
C GLY A 102 0.13 10.66 -6.11
N ALA A 103 -0.22 11.87 -6.53
CA ALA A 103 -0.75 12.10 -7.87
C ALA A 103 0.28 11.77 -8.96
N LEU A 104 1.56 12.04 -8.70
CA LEU A 104 2.62 11.76 -9.66
C LEU A 104 2.79 10.27 -9.94
N THR A 105 2.41 9.40 -9.02
CA THR A 105 2.47 7.95 -9.26
C THR A 105 1.45 7.46 -10.28
N ALA A 106 0.43 8.25 -10.57
CA ALA A 106 -0.65 7.87 -11.48
C ALA A 106 -0.49 8.46 -12.88
N VAL A 107 0.47 9.35 -13.11
CA VAL A 107 0.62 10.10 -14.36
C VAL A 107 1.96 9.77 -15.02
N ALA A 108 1.93 9.31 -16.28
CA ALA A 108 3.15 9.08 -17.05
C ALA A 108 3.79 10.42 -17.42
N PRO A 109 5.14 10.53 -17.50
CA PRO A 109 6.12 9.44 -17.32
C PRO A 109 6.52 9.19 -15.88
N THR A 110 6.07 10.00 -14.92
CA THR A 110 6.46 9.84 -13.50
C THR A 110 5.94 8.53 -12.93
N SER A 111 4.78 8.05 -13.38
CA SER A 111 4.25 6.76 -12.94
C SER A 111 5.19 5.61 -13.34
N TRP A 112 5.82 5.70 -14.50
CA TRP A 112 6.78 4.68 -14.95
C TRP A 112 8.03 4.69 -14.08
N ALA A 113 8.54 5.87 -13.75
CA ALA A 113 9.68 6.02 -12.87
C ALA A 113 9.38 5.50 -11.46
N ALA A 114 8.22 5.85 -10.93
CA ALA A 114 7.77 5.41 -9.61
C ALA A 114 7.63 3.88 -9.56
N GLU A 115 7.06 3.28 -10.59
CA GLU A 115 6.92 1.83 -10.67
C GLU A 115 8.28 1.15 -10.77
N GLY A 116 9.21 1.73 -11.55
CA GLY A 116 10.58 1.21 -11.65
C GLY A 116 11.28 1.23 -10.30
N VAL A 117 11.17 2.31 -9.56
CA VAL A 117 11.74 2.42 -8.21
C VAL A 117 11.08 1.41 -7.27
N TYR A 118 9.76 1.28 -7.34
CA TYR A 118 9.04 0.31 -6.52
C TYR A 118 9.55 -1.11 -6.78
N LEU A 119 9.68 -1.49 -8.05
CA LEU A 119 10.14 -2.83 -8.42
C LEU A 119 11.57 -3.07 -7.95
N LEU A 120 12.43 -2.06 -8.03
CA LEU A 120 13.80 -2.14 -7.55
C LEU A 120 13.83 -2.37 -6.03
N VAL A 121 13.03 -1.62 -5.28
CA VAL A 121 12.92 -1.78 -3.83
C VAL A 121 12.35 -3.17 -3.50
N ALA A 122 11.30 -3.58 -4.18
CA ALA A 122 10.66 -4.88 -3.94
C ALA A 122 11.63 -6.04 -4.21
N ALA A 123 12.44 -5.93 -5.25
CA ALA A 123 13.42 -6.97 -5.59
C ALA A 123 14.55 -7.08 -4.57
N ASN A 124 14.82 -6.01 -3.81
CA ASN A 124 15.93 -5.94 -2.86
C ASN A 124 15.45 -5.80 -1.41
N ARG A 125 14.16 -5.97 -1.13
CA ARG A 125 13.61 -5.73 0.21
C ARG A 125 14.19 -6.63 1.28
N ASP A 126 14.70 -7.81 0.93
CA ASP A 126 15.38 -8.69 1.86
C ASP A 126 16.73 -8.15 2.32
N ARG A 127 17.32 -7.23 1.54
CA ARG A 127 18.62 -6.60 1.82
C ARG A 127 18.50 -5.21 2.43
N LEU A 128 17.29 -4.65 2.44
CA LEU A 128 17.05 -3.32 2.98
C LEU A 128 16.90 -3.38 4.50
N PRO A 129 17.08 -2.24 5.20
CA PRO A 129 16.91 -2.19 6.65
C PRO A 129 15.55 -2.76 7.06
N GLY A 130 15.57 -3.71 8.00
CA GLY A 130 14.36 -4.41 8.45
C GLY A 130 13.98 -5.61 7.60
N GLY A 131 14.64 -5.83 6.46
CA GLY A 131 14.34 -6.96 5.59
C GLY A 131 14.83 -8.29 6.15
N THR A 132 14.16 -9.37 5.72
CA THR A 132 14.51 -10.74 6.10
C THR A 132 14.50 -11.61 4.85
N PRO A 133 15.10 -12.84 4.90
CA PRO A 133 15.05 -13.75 3.74
C PRO A 133 13.65 -14.08 3.27
N THR A 134 12.66 -14.06 4.16
CA THR A 134 11.25 -14.30 3.80
C THR A 134 10.71 -13.27 2.81
N CYS A 135 11.24 -12.05 2.81
CA CYS A 135 10.81 -11.00 1.90
C CYS A 135 11.12 -11.31 0.44
N GLY A 136 12.17 -12.08 0.20
CA GLY A 136 12.66 -12.38 -1.15
C GLY A 136 12.00 -13.57 -1.82
N ARG A 137 11.08 -14.27 -1.17
CA ARG A 137 10.43 -15.46 -1.71
C ARG A 137 9.29 -15.14 -2.65
#